data_1ac1a9bf31f819fd41ffc94fce2a34b4
#
_entry.id   1ac1a9bf31f819fd41ffc94fce2a34b4
#
_cell.length_a   1.000
_cell.length_b   1.000
_cell.length_c   1.000
_cell.angle_alpha   90.00
_cell.angle_beta   90.00
_cell.angle_gamma   90.00
#
_symmetry.space_group_name_H-M   'P 1'
#
loop_
_entity.id
_entity.type
_entity.pdbx_description
1 polymer ?
#
loop_
_entity_poly.entity_id
_entity_poly.type
_entity_poly.pdbx_seq_one_letter_code
_entity_poly.pdbx_strand_id
1 'polypeptide(L)'
;SKIISGGEMSRFMLALKTVISSYHGISTYIFDEIDAGISGKTAEIVAEKFAEISKNIQVIAISHLPQIISFADTSFKISKRSDGEKTFTLIEKLDEMSKTEEVVRLIGGDMSSVPAVSHAREMIAKADNFKKNLNPDS
;
A
#
# COMPACT_ATOMS: atom_id res chain seq x y z
N SER A 1 -2.07 23.72 -22.74
CA SER A 1 -2.77 22.84 -21.78
C SER A 1 -1.72 21.96 -21.09
N LYS A 2 -1.58 22.06 -19.76
CA LYS A 2 -0.75 21.12 -19.01
C LYS A 2 -1.43 19.74 -19.07
N ILE A 3 -0.72 18.75 -19.58
CA ILE A 3 -1.16 17.35 -19.50
C ILE A 3 -0.91 16.92 -18.05
N ILE A 4 -1.98 16.55 -17.34
CA ILE A 4 -1.92 16.00 -15.99
C ILE A 4 -1.26 14.63 -16.12
N SER A 5 -0.20 14.37 -15.35
CA SER A 5 0.45 13.06 -15.31
C SER A 5 -0.47 12.01 -14.67
N GLY A 6 -0.32 10.74 -15.01
CA GLY A 6 -1.14 9.65 -14.44
C GLY A 6 -1.14 9.66 -12.91
N GLY A 7 0.03 9.89 -12.29
CA GLY A 7 0.15 9.97 -10.83
C GLY A 7 -0.54 11.19 -10.21
N GLU A 8 -0.54 12.35 -10.88
CA GLU A 8 -1.29 13.52 -10.42
C GLU A 8 -2.79 13.29 -10.50
N MET A 9 -3.26 12.65 -11.57
CA MET A 9 -4.65 12.27 -11.72
C MET A 9 -5.08 11.28 -10.64
N SER A 10 -4.28 10.27 -10.34
CA SER A 10 -4.58 9.28 -9.29
C SER A 10 -4.68 9.91 -7.91
N ARG A 11 -3.78 10.83 -7.57
CA ARG A 11 -3.83 11.58 -6.28
C ARG A 11 -5.03 12.52 -6.22
N PHE A 12 -5.35 13.20 -7.30
CA PHE A 12 -6.56 14.03 -7.39
C PHE A 12 -7.82 13.17 -7.20
N MET A 13 -7.88 12.01 -7.86
CA MET A 13 -9.00 11.08 -7.69
C MET A 13 -9.09 10.51 -6.27
N LEU A 14 -7.95 10.27 -5.59
CA LEU A 14 -7.94 9.87 -4.19
C LEU A 14 -8.54 10.97 -3.30
N ALA A 15 -8.12 12.21 -3.46
CA ALA A 15 -8.67 13.34 -2.72
C ALA A 15 -10.16 13.53 -2.98
N LEU A 16 -10.59 13.45 -4.24
CA LEU A 16 -11.98 13.53 -4.63
C LEU A 16 -12.81 12.39 -4.02
N LYS A 17 -12.33 11.16 -4.09
CA LYS A 17 -13.00 9.98 -3.52
C LYS A 17 -13.07 10.04 -1.99
N THR A 18 -12.09 10.61 -1.32
CA THR A 18 -12.14 10.86 0.13
C THR A 18 -13.31 11.78 0.51
N VAL A 19 -13.57 12.80 -0.30
CA VAL A 19 -14.69 13.72 -0.08
C VAL A 19 -16.03 13.09 -0.44
N ILE A 20 -16.09 12.32 -1.53
CA ILE A 20 -17.33 11.73 -2.03
C ILE A 20 -17.74 10.45 -1.29
N SER A 21 -16.79 9.75 -0.66
CA SER A 21 -17.03 8.47 0.04
C SER A 21 -18.14 8.54 1.09
N SER A 22 -18.36 9.72 1.66
CA SER A 22 -19.42 9.96 2.64
C SER A 22 -20.85 9.98 2.05
N TYR A 23 -20.98 10.00 0.72
CA TYR A 23 -22.25 10.31 0.06
C TYR A 23 -22.82 9.21 -0.84
N HIS A 24 -22.08 8.17 -1.20
CA HIS A 24 -22.49 7.33 -2.33
C HIS A 24 -22.31 5.83 -2.06
N GLY A 25 -22.96 5.18 -1.20
CA GLY A 25 -23.17 3.71 -1.17
C GLY A 25 -22.11 2.79 -1.82
N ILE A 26 -20.89 3.30 -2.08
CA ILE A 26 -19.78 2.56 -2.67
C ILE A 26 -19.09 1.81 -1.54
N SER A 27 -18.99 0.50 -1.67
CA SER A 27 -18.39 -0.38 -0.66
C SER A 27 -16.92 -0.70 -0.90
N THR A 28 -16.42 -0.52 -2.13
CA THR A 28 -15.04 -0.90 -2.50
C THR A 28 -14.44 0.10 -3.49
N TYR A 29 -13.21 0.54 -3.22
CA TYR A 29 -12.37 1.27 -4.16
C TYR A 29 -11.16 0.45 -4.58
N ILE A 30 -10.86 0.45 -5.87
CA ILE A 30 -9.67 -0.17 -6.44
C ILE A 30 -8.78 0.93 -6.99
N PHE A 31 -7.52 0.97 -6.55
CA PHE A 31 -6.50 1.91 -7.01
C PHE A 31 -5.38 1.13 -7.70
N ASP A 32 -5.15 1.46 -8.96
CA ASP A 32 -4.05 0.93 -9.73
C ASP A 32 -3.09 2.06 -10.12
N GLU A 33 -1.78 1.79 -10.10
CA GLU A 33 -0.71 2.74 -10.45
C GLU A 33 -0.73 4.07 -9.64
N ILE A 34 -1.25 4.07 -8.43
CA ILE A 34 -1.34 5.28 -7.59
C ILE A 34 0.04 5.81 -7.19
N ASP A 35 1.04 4.95 -7.22
CA ASP A 35 2.42 5.20 -6.86
C ASP A 35 3.27 5.81 -8.01
N ALA A 36 2.69 5.99 -9.20
CA ALA A 36 3.37 6.64 -10.30
C ALA A 36 3.83 8.08 -9.92
N GLY A 37 5.14 8.29 -9.86
CA GLY A 37 5.75 9.59 -9.57
C GLY A 37 5.65 10.05 -8.11
N ILE A 38 5.36 9.15 -7.17
CA ILE A 38 5.42 9.44 -5.73
C ILE A 38 6.46 8.57 -5.03
N SER A 39 7.04 9.09 -3.95
CA SER A 39 7.99 8.36 -3.10
C SER A 39 8.10 9.05 -1.73
N GLY A 40 8.81 8.41 -0.80
CA GLY A 40 9.13 8.98 0.50
C GLY A 40 7.90 9.47 1.27
N LYS A 41 7.93 10.72 1.71
CA LYS A 41 6.86 11.30 2.55
C LYS A 41 5.51 11.40 1.84
N THR A 42 5.49 11.63 0.53
CA THR A 42 4.23 11.68 -0.23
C THR A 42 3.56 10.31 -0.25
N ALA A 43 4.33 9.24 -0.40
CA ALA A 43 3.80 7.87 -0.34
C ALA A 43 3.23 7.54 1.04
N GLU A 44 3.85 8.02 2.11
CA GLU A 44 3.36 7.88 3.47
C GLU A 44 2.00 8.58 3.66
N ILE A 45 1.87 9.82 3.22
CA ILE A 45 0.60 10.57 3.28
C ILE A 45 -0.51 9.85 2.51
N VAL A 46 -0.20 9.26 1.34
CA VAL A 46 -1.17 8.47 0.57
C VAL A 46 -1.59 7.22 1.34
N ALA A 47 -0.63 6.53 1.98
CA ALA A 47 -0.92 5.35 2.80
C ALA A 47 -1.79 5.68 4.02
N GLU A 48 -1.53 6.81 4.70
CA GLU A 48 -2.36 7.32 5.79
C GLU A 48 -3.80 7.60 5.31
N LYS A 49 -3.96 8.21 4.13
CA LYS A 49 -5.29 8.46 3.55
C LYS A 49 -6.01 7.16 3.18
N PHE A 50 -5.32 6.14 2.72
CA PHE A 50 -5.92 4.82 2.51
C PHE A 50 -6.42 4.23 3.83
N ALA A 51 -5.64 4.32 4.91
CA ALA A 51 -6.07 3.86 6.23
C ALA A 51 -7.30 4.62 6.75
N GLU A 52 -7.37 5.95 6.54
CA GLU A 52 -8.55 6.74 6.90
C GLU A 52 -9.81 6.30 6.13
N ILE A 53 -9.69 6.11 4.81
CA ILE A 53 -10.82 5.71 3.95
C ILE A 53 -11.26 4.27 4.27
N SER A 54 -10.31 3.39 4.55
CA SER A 54 -10.56 1.97 4.80
C SER A 54 -11.38 1.69 6.06
N LYS A 55 -11.58 2.67 6.93
CA LYS A 55 -12.49 2.57 8.08
C LYS A 55 -13.94 2.28 7.67
N ASN A 56 -14.37 2.80 6.53
CA ASN A 56 -15.76 2.75 6.10
C ASN A 56 -15.94 2.03 4.75
N ILE A 57 -14.87 1.85 4.00
CA ILE A 57 -14.90 1.36 2.62
C ILE A 57 -13.72 0.42 2.41
N GLN A 58 -13.94 -0.70 1.74
CA GLN A 58 -12.82 -1.55 1.35
C GLN A 58 -11.92 -0.83 0.33
N VAL A 59 -10.62 -0.77 0.62
CA VAL A 59 -9.61 -0.23 -0.29
C VAL A 59 -8.73 -1.37 -0.80
N ILE A 60 -8.65 -1.52 -2.12
CA ILE A 60 -7.72 -2.42 -2.79
C ILE A 60 -6.74 -1.55 -3.57
N ALA A 61 -5.44 -1.67 -3.27
CA ALA A 61 -4.41 -0.91 -3.94
C ALA A 61 -3.36 -1.85 -4.55
N ILE A 62 -2.97 -1.59 -5.80
CA ILE A 62 -1.85 -2.23 -6.46
C ILE A 62 -0.68 -1.26 -6.43
N SER A 63 0.40 -1.64 -5.74
CA SER A 63 1.53 -0.76 -5.49
C SER A 63 2.82 -1.52 -5.25
N HIS A 64 3.95 -0.88 -5.54
CA HIS A 64 5.30 -1.36 -5.20
C HIS A 64 5.96 -0.52 -4.08
N LEU A 65 5.21 0.38 -3.46
CA LEU A 65 5.74 1.24 -2.41
C LEU A 65 5.66 0.56 -1.03
N PRO A 66 6.78 0.47 -0.30
CA PRO A 66 6.82 -0.11 1.03
C PRO A 66 5.90 0.59 2.03
N GLN A 67 5.66 1.90 1.87
CA GLN A 67 4.73 2.67 2.69
C GLN A 67 3.29 2.14 2.58
N ILE A 68 2.83 1.89 1.34
CA ILE A 68 1.46 1.39 1.10
C ILE A 68 1.29 -0.01 1.70
N ILE A 69 2.29 -0.89 1.50
CA ILE A 69 2.24 -2.27 2.02
C ILE A 69 2.29 -2.27 3.55
N SER A 70 3.08 -1.39 4.17
CA SER A 70 3.16 -1.29 5.63
C SER A 70 1.79 -0.95 6.25
N PHE A 71 1.00 -0.10 5.63
CA PHE A 71 -0.33 0.30 6.10
C PHE A 71 -1.45 -0.71 5.81
N ALA A 72 -1.24 -1.64 4.87
CA ALA A 72 -2.27 -2.61 4.50
C ALA A 72 -2.59 -3.59 5.65
N ASP A 73 -3.88 -3.85 5.90
CA ASP A 73 -4.35 -4.86 6.85
C ASP A 73 -4.14 -6.28 6.30
N THR A 74 -4.31 -6.44 5.00
CA THR A 74 -4.03 -7.68 4.28
C THR A 74 -3.21 -7.36 3.04
N SER A 75 -2.12 -8.08 2.85
CA SER A 75 -1.24 -7.95 1.69
C SER A 75 -1.16 -9.24 0.90
N PHE A 76 -1.08 -9.10 -0.42
CA PHE A 76 -0.84 -10.21 -1.34
C PHE A 76 0.38 -9.89 -2.21
N LYS A 77 1.24 -10.88 -2.38
CA LYS A 77 2.36 -10.81 -3.31
C LYS A 77 1.96 -11.44 -4.63
N ILE A 78 2.17 -10.71 -5.71
CA ILE A 78 2.00 -11.21 -7.07
C ILE A 78 3.38 -11.49 -7.64
N SER A 79 3.62 -12.71 -8.08
CA SER A 79 4.87 -13.12 -8.71
C SER A 79 4.61 -13.88 -10.00
N LYS A 80 5.57 -13.83 -10.93
CA LYS A 80 5.54 -14.62 -12.16
C LYS A 80 6.56 -15.74 -12.03
N ARG A 81 6.13 -16.96 -12.33
CA ARG A 81 7.00 -18.14 -12.37
C ARG A 81 6.94 -18.74 -13.77
N SER A 82 8.09 -18.99 -14.35
CA SER A 82 8.20 -19.63 -15.66
C SER A 82 8.85 -21.02 -15.49
N ASP A 83 8.32 -22.01 -16.16
CA ASP A 83 8.90 -23.36 -16.23
C ASP A 83 9.61 -23.61 -17.58
N GLY A 84 9.89 -22.55 -18.34
CA GLY A 84 10.56 -22.61 -19.64
C GLY A 84 9.61 -22.51 -20.83
N GLU A 85 8.40 -23.05 -20.74
CA GLU A 85 7.39 -22.99 -21.82
C GLU A 85 6.20 -22.09 -21.44
N LYS A 86 5.84 -22.04 -20.17
CA LYS A 86 4.68 -21.31 -19.69
C LYS A 86 5.04 -20.39 -18.52
N THR A 87 4.38 -19.23 -18.48
CA THR A 87 4.50 -18.30 -17.37
C THR A 87 3.20 -18.33 -16.58
N PHE A 88 3.31 -18.58 -15.28
CA PHE A 88 2.21 -18.60 -14.33
C PHE A 88 2.28 -17.38 -13.43
N THR A 89 1.14 -16.79 -13.15
CA THR A 89 1.02 -15.76 -12.12
C THR A 89 0.61 -16.43 -10.81
N LEU A 90 1.39 -16.23 -9.78
CA LEU A 90 1.11 -16.69 -8.42
C LEU A 90 0.67 -15.51 -7.58
N ILE A 91 -0.35 -15.73 -6.75
CA ILE A 91 -0.85 -14.77 -5.77
C ILE A 91 -0.77 -15.44 -4.40
N GLU A 92 0.00 -14.85 -3.50
CA GLU A 92 0.24 -15.39 -2.17
C GLU A 92 -0.15 -14.37 -1.12
N LYS A 93 -1.00 -14.77 -0.16
CA LYS A 93 -1.30 -13.93 1.00
C LYS A 93 -0.09 -13.90 1.92
N LEU A 94 0.31 -12.71 2.32
CA LEU A 94 1.43 -12.52 3.23
C LEU A 94 0.95 -12.58 4.69
N ASP A 95 1.69 -13.31 5.51
CA ASP A 95 1.63 -13.23 6.97
C ASP A 95 2.54 -12.10 7.49
N GLU A 96 2.66 -11.92 8.80
CA GLU A 96 3.48 -10.86 9.39
C GLU A 96 4.96 -10.96 9.01
N MET A 97 5.49 -12.19 8.94
CA MET A 97 6.90 -12.42 8.62
C MET A 97 7.15 -12.13 7.13
N SER A 98 6.38 -12.72 6.25
CA SER A 98 6.49 -12.52 4.80
C SER A 98 6.13 -11.08 4.37
N LYS A 99 5.25 -10.39 5.10
CA LYS A 99 5.02 -8.96 4.92
C LYS A 99 6.28 -8.15 5.26
N THR A 100 6.96 -8.48 6.36
CA THR A 100 8.23 -7.83 6.73
C THR A 100 9.30 -8.08 5.68
N GLU A 101 9.44 -9.33 5.20
CA GLU A 101 10.37 -9.68 4.12
C GLU A 101 10.10 -8.88 2.83
N GLU A 102 8.84 -8.74 2.46
CA GLU A 102 8.46 -7.97 1.26
C GLU A 102 8.76 -6.48 1.42
N VAL A 103 8.51 -5.89 2.61
CA VAL A 103 8.89 -4.50 2.89
C VAL A 103 10.41 -4.33 2.83
N VAL A 104 11.20 -5.27 3.41
CA VAL A 104 12.67 -5.27 3.32
C VAL A 104 13.13 -5.31 1.87
N ARG A 105 12.55 -6.17 1.04
CA ARG A 105 12.85 -6.26 -0.39
C ARG A 105 12.56 -4.94 -1.12
N LEU A 106 11.44 -4.31 -0.82
CA LEU A 106 11.00 -3.07 -1.48
C LEU A 106 11.83 -1.84 -1.11
N ILE A 107 12.42 -1.82 0.09
CA ILE A 107 13.38 -0.76 0.47
C ILE A 107 14.81 -1.04 -0.07
N GLY A 108 14.99 -2.09 -0.86
CA GLY A 108 16.27 -2.45 -1.45
C GLY A 108 17.23 -3.18 -0.51
N GLY A 109 16.71 -3.76 0.59
CA GLY A 109 17.48 -4.58 1.53
C GLY A 109 17.28 -6.07 1.32
N ASP A 110 17.93 -6.86 2.16
CA ASP A 110 17.68 -8.27 2.34
C ASP A 110 17.58 -8.63 3.84
N MET A 111 17.09 -9.84 4.14
CA MET A 111 16.83 -10.27 5.51
C MET A 111 18.09 -10.51 6.35
N SER A 112 19.27 -10.56 5.75
CA SER A 112 20.55 -10.63 6.47
C SER A 112 20.99 -9.24 6.98
N SER A 113 20.43 -8.17 6.44
CA SER A 113 20.72 -6.79 6.83
C SER A 113 19.89 -6.38 8.05
N VAL A 114 20.51 -6.42 9.23
CA VAL A 114 19.85 -5.98 10.47
C VAL A 114 19.25 -4.57 10.37
N PRO A 115 19.95 -3.55 9.80
CA PRO A 115 19.36 -2.22 9.62
C PRO A 115 18.13 -2.22 8.72
N ALA A 116 18.13 -2.99 7.63
CA ALA A 116 16.98 -3.05 6.70
C ALA A 116 15.76 -3.70 7.37
N VAL A 117 15.98 -4.78 8.11
CA VAL A 117 14.92 -5.45 8.88
C VAL A 117 14.36 -4.54 9.98
N SER A 118 15.23 -3.83 10.71
CA SER A 118 14.81 -2.87 11.73
C SER A 118 13.94 -1.77 11.12
N HIS A 119 14.38 -1.17 10.01
CA HIS A 119 13.64 -0.13 9.31
C HIS A 119 12.28 -0.61 8.80
N ALA A 120 12.21 -1.81 8.21
CA ALA A 120 10.94 -2.38 7.76
C ALA A 120 9.95 -2.57 8.92
N ARG A 121 10.41 -3.08 10.05
CA ARG A 121 9.60 -3.23 11.27
C ARG A 121 9.14 -1.90 11.84
N GLU A 122 9.98 -0.88 11.83
CA GLU A 122 9.62 0.48 12.24
C GLU A 122 8.51 1.06 11.35
N MET A 123 8.60 0.86 10.03
CA MET A 123 7.55 1.30 9.09
C MET A 123 6.21 0.63 9.40
N ILE A 124 6.20 -0.69 9.62
CA ILE A 124 4.99 -1.44 9.94
C ILE A 124 4.43 -1.00 11.31
N ALA A 125 5.27 -0.90 12.33
CA ALA A 125 4.86 -0.47 13.66
C ALA A 125 4.28 0.96 13.66
N LYS A 126 4.86 1.87 12.89
CA LYS A 126 4.34 3.23 12.70
C LYS A 126 2.95 3.22 12.06
N ALA A 127 2.76 2.39 11.03
CA ALA A 127 1.46 2.24 10.38
C ALA A 127 0.40 1.68 11.34
N ASP A 128 0.76 0.68 12.14
CA ASP A 128 -0.16 0.09 13.13
C ASP A 128 -0.53 1.08 14.23
N ASN A 129 0.43 1.87 14.70
CA ASN A 129 0.16 2.93 15.68
C ASN A 129 -0.76 4.02 15.11
N PHE A 130 -0.55 4.41 13.85
CA PHE A 130 -1.43 5.36 13.17
C PHE A 130 -2.87 4.82 13.12
N LYS A 131 -3.05 3.56 12.69
CA LYS A 131 -4.37 2.92 12.60
C LYS A 131 -5.06 2.79 13.96
N LYS A 132 -4.33 2.46 15.02
CA LYS A 132 -4.86 2.43 16.39
C LYS A 132 -5.37 3.80 16.83
N ASN A 133 -4.66 4.87 16.51
CA ASN A 133 -5.08 6.23 16.84
C ASN A 133 -6.31 6.69 16.03
N LEU A 134 -6.55 6.11 14.85
CA LEU A 134 -7.76 6.33 14.08
C LEU A 134 -9.00 5.66 14.72
N ASN A 135 -8.80 4.59 15.49
CA ASN A 135 -9.85 3.79 16.12
C ASN A 135 -9.54 3.60 17.61
N PRO A 136 -9.66 4.66 18.45
CA PRO A 136 -9.28 4.59 19.87
C PRO A 136 -10.17 3.66 20.69
N ASP A 137 -11.33 3.26 20.16
CA ASP A 137 -12.34 2.43 20.86
C ASP A 137 -12.40 0.98 20.34
N SER A 138 -11.41 0.50 19.57
CA SER A 138 -11.37 -0.87 19.03
C SER A 138 -10.36 -1.78 19.73
#